data_d22ff059bf30e79b7c80fbdf1d75d3a7
#
_entry.id   d22ff059bf30e79b7c80fbdf1d75d3a7
#
_cell.length_a   1.000
_cell.length_b   1.000
_cell.length_c   1.000
_cell.angle_alpha   90.00
_cell.angle_beta   90.00
_cell.angle_gamma   90.00
#
_symmetry.space_group_name_H-M   'P 1'
#
loop_
_entity.id
_entity.type
_entity.pdbx_description
1 polymer ?
#
loop_
_entity_poly.entity_id
_entity_poly.type
_entity_poly.pdbx_seq_one_letter_code
_entity_poly.pdbx_strand_id
1 'polypeptide(L)'
;MLSIGITIVIAGIILFLYMLFLAIQTNVKEHQLLVKEMPKGTQLNIFFISDIHRRKIDDTLIHSIIGKVDLVIIGGDLTEKGVPLMRTKLNLQQLKKLGPVFYVFGNNDREVGESNLLSIFQE
;
A
#
# COMPACT_ATOMS: atom_id res chain seq x y z
N MET A 1 9.51 34.52 -29.36
CA MET A 1 10.32 33.88 -28.30
C MET A 1 9.62 33.85 -26.96
N LEU A 2 8.99 34.95 -26.48
CA LEU A 2 8.24 34.94 -25.18
C LEU A 2 7.08 33.96 -25.15
N SER A 3 6.31 33.85 -26.23
CA SER A 3 5.18 32.90 -26.33
C SER A 3 5.62 31.42 -26.25
N ILE A 4 6.75 31.06 -26.85
CA ILE A 4 7.30 29.70 -26.77
C ILE A 4 7.72 29.37 -25.35
N GLY A 5 8.37 30.30 -24.64
CA GLY A 5 8.75 30.13 -23.24
C GLY A 5 7.54 29.90 -22.34
N ILE A 6 6.46 30.66 -22.50
CA ILE A 6 5.24 30.52 -21.76
C ILE A 6 4.58 29.16 -22.03
N THR A 7 4.54 28.72 -23.29
CA THR A 7 3.98 27.40 -23.65
C THR A 7 4.73 26.25 -22.99
N ILE A 8 6.07 26.31 -22.96
CA ILE A 8 6.89 25.29 -22.30
C ILE A 8 6.62 25.23 -20.79
N VAL A 9 6.53 26.40 -20.15
CA VAL A 9 6.23 26.47 -18.70
C VAL A 9 4.84 25.86 -18.40
N ILE A 10 3.82 26.22 -19.17
CA ILE A 10 2.47 25.68 -18.99
C ILE A 10 2.46 24.16 -19.19
N ALA A 11 3.11 23.67 -20.24
CA ALA A 11 3.23 22.22 -20.49
C ALA A 11 3.93 21.49 -19.33
N GLY A 12 5.00 22.08 -18.78
CA GLY A 12 5.69 21.54 -17.61
C GLY A 12 4.81 21.49 -16.36
N ILE A 13 4.03 22.54 -16.11
CA ILE A 13 3.07 22.56 -14.98
C ILE A 13 1.99 21.47 -15.16
N ILE A 14 1.43 21.36 -16.35
CA ILE A 14 0.41 20.32 -16.63
C ILE A 14 0.98 18.93 -16.43
N LEU A 15 2.16 18.66 -16.94
CA LEU A 15 2.84 17.37 -16.75
C LEU A 15 3.10 17.08 -15.27
N PHE A 16 3.58 18.07 -14.52
CA PHE A 16 3.82 17.94 -13.10
C PHE A 16 2.55 17.64 -12.32
N LEU A 17 1.45 18.35 -12.60
CA LEU A 17 0.16 18.10 -11.98
C LEU A 17 -0.40 16.70 -12.33
N TYR A 18 -0.22 16.27 -13.58
CA TYR A 18 -0.58 14.93 -14.01
C TYR A 18 0.22 13.85 -13.26
N MET A 19 1.53 14.05 -13.10
CA MET A 19 2.37 13.13 -12.31
C MET A 19 1.94 13.07 -10.83
N LEU A 20 1.60 14.22 -10.22
CA LEU A 20 1.06 14.27 -8.87
C LEU A 20 -0.27 13.50 -8.77
N PHE A 21 -1.17 13.70 -9.73
CA PHE A 21 -2.43 12.97 -9.79
C PHE A 21 -2.21 11.47 -9.86
N LEU A 22 -1.30 10.98 -10.70
CA LEU A 22 -0.97 9.55 -10.79
C LEU A 22 -0.35 9.02 -9.49
N ALA A 23 0.47 9.82 -8.81
CA ALA A 23 1.15 9.42 -7.59
C ALA A 23 0.22 9.22 -6.39
N ILE A 24 -0.93 9.90 -6.36
CA ILE A 24 -1.92 9.77 -5.28
C ILE A 24 -3.02 8.74 -5.57
N GLN A 25 -3.07 8.20 -6.80
CA GLN A 25 -4.08 7.18 -7.13
C GLN A 25 -3.81 5.88 -6.38
N THR A 26 -4.89 5.29 -5.86
CA THR A 26 -4.88 3.96 -5.28
C THR A 26 -5.48 2.99 -6.29
N ASN A 27 -4.63 2.19 -6.95
CA ASN A 27 -5.05 1.22 -7.96
C ASN A 27 -4.75 -0.19 -7.47
N VAL A 28 -5.77 -1.05 -7.46
CA VAL A 28 -5.59 -2.49 -7.27
C VAL A 28 -5.33 -3.12 -8.64
N LYS A 29 -4.22 -3.84 -8.75
CA LYS A 29 -3.89 -4.64 -9.95
C LYS A 29 -4.07 -6.11 -9.62
N GLU A 30 -4.81 -6.81 -10.45
CA GLU A 30 -5.00 -8.25 -10.32
C GLU A 30 -4.01 -9.00 -11.20
N HIS A 31 -3.35 -9.98 -10.61
CA HIS A 31 -2.44 -10.89 -11.29
C HIS A 31 -2.83 -12.32 -10.98
N GLN A 32 -2.89 -13.18 -11.99
CA GLN A 32 -3.13 -14.61 -11.81
C GLN A 32 -1.83 -15.37 -11.99
N LEU A 33 -1.48 -16.16 -10.99
CA LEU A 33 -0.31 -17.03 -11.01
C LEU A 33 -0.78 -18.50 -10.97
N LEU A 34 -0.30 -19.29 -11.90
CA LEU A 34 -0.53 -20.73 -11.91
C LEU A 34 0.61 -21.42 -11.16
N VAL A 35 0.27 -22.01 -10.02
CA VAL A 35 1.22 -22.78 -9.19
C VAL A 35 0.95 -24.27 -9.41
N LYS A 36 1.91 -24.98 -10.00
CA LYS A 36 1.76 -26.39 -10.40
C LYS A 36 1.61 -27.33 -9.18
N GLU A 37 2.21 -26.95 -8.06
CA GLU A 37 2.21 -27.70 -6.80
C GLU A 37 0.89 -27.57 -6.02
N MET A 38 0.02 -26.65 -6.40
CA MET A 38 -1.30 -26.52 -5.77
C MET A 38 -2.28 -27.59 -6.28
N PRO A 39 -3.13 -28.16 -5.41
CA PRO A 39 -4.17 -29.08 -5.82
C PRO A 39 -5.08 -28.45 -6.88
N LYS A 40 -5.50 -29.25 -7.88
CA LYS A 40 -6.42 -28.78 -8.92
C LYS A 40 -7.71 -28.23 -8.31
N GLY A 41 -8.13 -27.06 -8.75
CA GLY A 41 -9.34 -26.41 -8.27
C GLY A 41 -9.16 -25.57 -6.99
N THR A 42 -7.96 -25.52 -6.42
CA THR A 42 -7.66 -24.61 -5.31
C THR A 42 -7.34 -23.22 -5.85
N GLN A 43 -7.97 -22.22 -5.25
CA GLN A 43 -7.68 -20.80 -5.51
C GLN A 43 -7.34 -20.13 -4.17
N LEU A 44 -6.29 -19.31 -4.16
CA LEU A 44 -5.90 -18.51 -3.02
C LEU A 44 -5.78 -17.05 -3.48
N ASN A 45 -6.57 -16.17 -2.89
CA ASN A 45 -6.59 -14.76 -3.20
C ASN A 45 -5.75 -14.01 -2.17
N ILE A 46 -4.60 -13.51 -2.59
CA ILE A 46 -3.65 -12.80 -1.74
C ILE A 46 -3.73 -11.31 -2.06
N PHE A 47 -3.96 -10.48 -1.06
CA PHE A 47 -3.77 -9.05 -1.18
C PHE A 47 -2.35 -8.68 -0.74
N PHE A 48 -1.53 -8.24 -1.70
CA PHE A 48 -0.17 -7.78 -1.44
C PHE A 48 -0.13 -6.26 -1.45
N ILE A 49 0.48 -5.68 -0.42
CA ILE A 49 0.70 -4.23 -0.30
C ILE A 49 2.08 -3.97 0.30
N SER A 50 2.79 -2.95 -0.20
CA SER A 50 4.07 -2.49 0.33
C SER A 50 4.15 -0.96 0.28
N ASP A 51 5.19 -0.38 0.90
CA ASP A 51 5.53 1.04 0.78
C ASP A 51 4.37 1.97 1.17
N ILE A 52 3.71 1.67 2.26
CA ILE A 52 2.58 2.46 2.77
C ILE A 52 3.08 3.80 3.33
N HIS A 53 4.19 3.76 4.10
CA HIS A 53 4.84 4.96 4.65
C HIS A 53 3.87 5.88 5.39
N ARG A 54 3.69 7.11 4.87
CA ARG A 54 2.83 8.16 5.45
C ARG A 54 1.38 8.07 5.01
N ARG A 55 1.07 7.17 4.06
CA ARG A 55 -0.28 7.07 3.49
C ARG A 55 -1.25 6.49 4.51
N LYS A 56 -2.49 6.91 4.40
CA LYS A 56 -3.62 6.28 5.06
C LYS A 56 -4.27 5.32 4.07
N ILE A 57 -4.50 4.09 4.50
CA ILE A 57 -5.28 3.13 3.71
C ILE A 57 -6.73 3.61 3.69
N ASP A 58 -7.26 3.75 2.49
CA ASP A 58 -8.62 4.25 2.26
C ASP A 58 -9.65 3.15 2.57
N ASP A 59 -10.72 3.54 3.24
CA ASP A 59 -11.87 2.65 3.48
C ASP A 59 -12.49 2.16 2.17
N THR A 60 -12.50 2.99 1.11
CA THR A 60 -13.03 2.62 -0.21
C THR A 60 -12.25 1.47 -0.83
N LEU A 61 -10.91 1.46 -0.69
CA LEU A 61 -10.06 0.35 -1.10
C LEU A 61 -10.47 -0.94 -0.38
N ILE A 62 -10.56 -0.89 0.94
CA ILE A 62 -10.92 -2.05 1.77
C ILE A 62 -12.30 -2.59 1.38
N HIS A 63 -13.30 -1.72 1.24
CA HIS A 63 -14.65 -2.11 0.84
C HIS A 63 -14.72 -2.74 -0.55
N SER A 64 -13.84 -2.36 -1.46
CA SER A 64 -13.83 -2.91 -2.83
C SER A 64 -13.32 -4.36 -2.91
N ILE A 65 -12.52 -4.80 -1.92
CA ILE A 65 -11.86 -6.11 -1.92
C ILE A 65 -12.22 -7.00 -0.72
N ILE A 66 -12.94 -6.48 0.27
CA ILE A 66 -13.40 -7.29 1.43
C ILE A 66 -14.25 -8.47 0.96
N GLY A 67 -14.04 -9.64 1.56
CA GLY A 67 -14.71 -10.88 1.18
C GLY A 67 -14.18 -11.54 -0.10
N LYS A 68 -13.19 -10.94 -0.76
CA LYS A 68 -12.53 -11.49 -1.95
C LYS A 68 -11.09 -11.94 -1.69
N VAL A 69 -10.58 -11.69 -0.50
CA VAL A 69 -9.19 -11.92 -0.09
C VAL A 69 -9.14 -12.98 1.00
N ASP A 70 -8.25 -13.94 0.87
CA ASP A 70 -8.04 -15.02 1.84
C ASP A 70 -6.97 -14.65 2.88
N LEU A 71 -5.95 -13.87 2.45
CA LEU A 71 -4.90 -13.36 3.33
C LEU A 71 -4.26 -12.09 2.77
N VAL A 72 -3.61 -11.34 3.65
CA VAL A 72 -2.87 -10.11 3.34
C VAL A 72 -1.38 -10.32 3.58
N ILE A 73 -0.56 -9.86 2.65
CA ILE A 73 0.89 -9.79 2.82
C ILE A 73 1.32 -8.32 2.75
N ILE A 74 1.96 -7.84 3.82
CA ILE A 74 2.63 -6.54 3.84
C ILE A 74 4.10 -6.78 3.52
N GLY A 75 4.53 -6.33 2.35
CA GLY A 75 5.87 -6.55 1.79
C GLY A 75 6.92 -5.55 2.29
N GLY A 76 6.75 -4.99 3.47
CA GLY A 76 7.64 -4.02 4.09
C GLY A 76 7.17 -2.57 3.96
N ASP A 77 7.87 -1.70 4.69
CA ASP A 77 7.65 -0.25 4.70
C ASP A 77 6.19 0.13 4.99
N LEU A 78 5.63 -0.53 6.01
CA LEU A 78 4.30 -0.22 6.56
C LEU A 78 4.25 1.21 7.10
N THR A 79 5.39 1.69 7.63
CA THR A 79 5.55 3.01 8.22
C THR A 79 6.94 3.56 7.96
N GLU A 80 7.21 4.78 8.43
CA GLU A 80 8.54 5.39 8.40
C GLU A 80 8.73 6.34 9.58
N LYS A 81 9.96 6.80 9.80
CA LYS A 81 10.28 7.77 10.84
C LYS A 81 9.45 9.05 10.70
N GLY A 82 8.84 9.48 11.82
CA GLY A 82 7.99 10.67 11.88
C GLY A 82 6.51 10.40 11.61
N VAL A 83 6.14 9.16 11.27
CA VAL A 83 4.72 8.75 11.19
C VAL A 83 4.24 8.40 12.61
N PRO A 84 3.10 8.97 13.06
CA PRO A 84 2.52 8.57 14.34
C PRO A 84 2.16 7.08 14.36
N LEU A 85 2.56 6.35 15.40
CA LEU A 85 2.24 4.92 15.55
C LEU A 85 0.74 4.63 15.48
N MET A 86 -0.09 5.58 15.91
CA MET A 86 -1.55 5.46 15.78
C MET A 86 -1.99 5.33 14.32
N ARG A 87 -1.34 6.02 13.37
CA ARG A 87 -1.64 5.88 11.94
C ARG A 87 -1.29 4.49 11.43
N THR A 88 -0.13 3.98 11.84
CA THR A 88 0.32 2.63 11.52
C THR A 88 -0.67 1.59 12.05
N LYS A 89 -1.11 1.75 13.29
CA LYS A 89 -2.14 0.91 13.93
C LYS A 89 -3.45 0.93 13.16
N LEU A 90 -3.94 2.11 12.78
CA LEU A 90 -5.18 2.25 11.99
C LEU A 90 -5.05 1.57 10.63
N ASN A 91 -3.92 1.74 9.93
CA ASN A 91 -3.67 1.05 8.67
C ASN A 91 -3.70 -0.47 8.84
N LEU A 92 -3.05 -0.98 9.88
CA LEU A 92 -3.05 -2.41 10.17
C LEU A 92 -4.45 -2.93 10.50
N GLN A 93 -5.24 -2.16 11.27
CA GLN A 93 -6.64 -2.52 11.55
C GLN A 93 -7.50 -2.59 10.29
N GLN A 94 -7.27 -1.70 9.32
CA GLN A 94 -7.95 -1.76 8.03
C GLN A 94 -7.58 -3.05 7.28
N LEU A 95 -6.30 -3.39 7.23
CA LEU A 95 -5.83 -4.60 6.56
C LEU A 95 -6.34 -5.89 7.24
N LYS A 96 -6.40 -5.92 8.58
CA LYS A 96 -6.95 -7.05 9.35
C LYS A 96 -8.43 -7.35 9.02
N LYS A 97 -9.19 -6.38 8.48
CA LYS A 97 -10.58 -6.63 8.01
C LYS A 97 -10.65 -7.54 6.80
N LEU A 98 -9.57 -7.64 6.02
CA LEU A 98 -9.51 -8.44 4.80
C LEU A 98 -9.20 -9.92 5.09
N GLY A 99 -8.52 -10.22 6.19
CA GLY A 99 -8.11 -11.56 6.57
C GLY A 99 -6.83 -11.58 7.40
N PRO A 100 -6.23 -12.76 7.62
CA PRO A 100 -4.94 -12.90 8.28
C PRO A 100 -3.86 -12.05 7.62
N VAL A 101 -3.06 -11.33 8.41
CA VAL A 101 -2.02 -10.43 7.93
C VAL A 101 -0.65 -11.03 8.22
N PHE A 102 0.15 -11.20 7.16
CA PHE A 102 1.56 -11.54 7.23
C PHE A 102 2.39 -10.31 6.93
N TYR A 103 3.46 -10.09 7.67
CA TYR A 103 4.25 -8.88 7.59
C TYR A 103 5.74 -9.18 7.52
N VAL A 104 6.42 -8.47 6.62
CA VAL A 104 7.87 -8.46 6.50
C VAL A 104 8.36 -7.06 6.81
N PHE A 105 9.40 -6.94 7.64
CA PHE A 105 10.01 -5.65 7.96
C PHE A 105 10.73 -5.06 6.74
N GLY A 106 10.38 -3.84 6.38
CA GLY A 106 11.14 -3.01 5.46
C GLY A 106 12.27 -2.24 6.17
N ASN A 107 13.07 -1.53 5.41
CA ASN A 107 14.15 -0.71 5.97
C ASN A 107 13.62 0.47 6.79
N ASN A 108 12.55 1.14 6.35
CA ASN A 108 11.94 2.25 7.06
C ASN A 108 11.25 1.81 8.36
N ASP A 109 10.66 0.62 8.36
CA ASP A 109 10.04 0.05 9.56
C ASP A 109 11.05 -0.15 10.70
N ARG A 110 12.27 -0.58 10.36
CA ARG A 110 13.37 -0.77 11.32
C ARG A 110 13.83 0.54 11.95
N GLU A 111 13.75 1.66 11.23
CA GLU A 111 14.08 2.97 11.76
C GLU A 111 13.09 3.44 12.85
N VAL A 112 11.86 2.96 12.82
CA VAL A 112 10.82 3.25 13.84
C VAL A 112 11.00 2.39 15.09
N GLY A 113 11.67 1.24 14.97
CA GLY A 113 11.94 0.28 16.02
C GLY A 113 11.00 -0.93 15.98
N GLU A 114 11.59 -2.11 15.83
CA GLU A 114 10.85 -3.37 15.70
C GLU A 114 9.93 -3.64 16.90
N SER A 115 10.38 -3.33 18.12
CA SER A 115 9.57 -3.51 19.33
C SER A 115 8.29 -2.67 19.32
N ASN A 116 8.36 -1.44 18.83
CA ASN A 116 7.20 -0.56 18.72
C ASN A 116 6.17 -1.11 17.73
N LEU A 117 6.65 -1.66 16.62
CA LEU A 117 5.78 -2.24 15.61
C LEU A 117 5.18 -3.58 16.06
N LEU A 118 6.00 -4.46 16.67
CA LEU A 118 5.51 -5.73 17.19
C LEU A 118 4.39 -5.55 18.22
N SER A 119 4.47 -4.52 19.08
CA SER A 119 3.39 -4.23 20.03
C SER A 119 2.05 -3.93 19.34
N ILE A 120 2.06 -3.26 18.17
CA ILE A 120 0.85 -2.97 17.39
C ILE A 120 0.25 -4.24 16.77
N PHE A 121 1.08 -5.21 16.41
CA PHE A 121 0.60 -6.49 15.86
C PHE A 121 -0.02 -7.41 16.90
N GLN A 122 0.38 -7.28 18.17
CA GLN A 122 -0.13 -8.10 19.28
C GLN A 122 -1.48 -7.62 19.85
N GLU A 123 -1.90 -6.40 19.54
CA GLU A 123 -3.22 -5.87 19.88
C GLU A 123 -4.28 -6.26 18.83
#